data_306872ba123d4d9ca3295fae44f8d6ca
#
_entry.id   306872ba123d4d9ca3295fae44f8d6ca
#
_cell.length_a   1.000
_cell.length_b   1.000
_cell.length_c   1.000
_cell.angle_alpha   90.00
_cell.angle_beta   90.00
_cell.angle_gamma   90.00
#
_symmetry.space_group_name_H-M   'P 1'
#
loop_
_entity.id
_entity.type
_entity.pdbx_description
1 polymer ?
#
loop_
_entity_poly.entity_id
_entity_poly.type
_entity_poly.pdbx_seq_one_letter_code
_entity_poly.pdbx_strand_id
1 'polypeptide(L)'
;AAITSTVTATIPARAMSTQYVYDFSEGGELGRELLGGKGAGLAEMTAIGLPVPAGFTVTTEACREYMRLGGSVPEGLSGQVADAVARLERTTGKRFGDPTDPLLVSVRSGAAVSMPGMMDTILNLGLNDEAVEGLARATGNDRFAFDAYRRLVQMFGDVVAGVDGQLFERELTAMKVERGVAQDVDLGADDLRELTRRFLEIYAGHADAPFPQDDREQLQRSLGAVFDSWDTPRAQVYRRANGIADDLGTAVNVVQMVFGNRGDGSGTGVAFTRDPSTGEPGLWGEFLVNAQGEDVVAGI
;
A
#
# COMPACT_ATOMS: atom_id res chain seq x y z
N ALA A 1 -53.42 48.10 3.38
CA ALA A 1 -52.45 47.50 2.48
C ALA A 1 -51.40 46.76 3.31
N ALA A 2 -51.43 45.43 3.29
CA ALA A 2 -50.43 44.60 3.95
C ALA A 2 -49.34 44.28 2.91
N ILE A 3 -48.10 44.63 3.24
CA ILE A 3 -46.94 44.31 2.42
C ILE A 3 -46.39 42.97 2.91
N THR A 4 -46.64 41.92 2.15
CA THR A 4 -46.06 40.61 2.40
C THR A 4 -44.66 40.55 1.80
N SER A 5 -43.62 40.64 2.64
CA SER A 5 -42.23 40.50 2.18
C SER A 5 -41.86 39.03 2.16
N THR A 6 -41.67 38.47 0.94
CA THR A 6 -41.22 37.11 0.71
C THR A 6 -39.69 37.09 0.87
N VAL A 7 -39.21 36.52 1.97
CA VAL A 7 -37.77 36.24 2.19
C VAL A 7 -37.43 34.96 1.39
N THR A 8 -36.77 35.12 0.25
CA THR A 8 -36.21 33.99 -0.47
C THR A 8 -34.89 33.60 0.20
N ALA A 9 -34.92 32.53 1.00
CA ALA A 9 -33.70 31.93 1.53
C ALA A 9 -32.92 31.24 0.38
N THR A 10 -31.85 31.87 -0.03
CA THR A 10 -30.89 31.24 -0.97
C THR A 10 -30.12 30.17 -0.19
N ILE A 11 -30.45 28.90 -0.42
CA ILE A 11 -29.65 27.77 0.07
C ILE A 11 -28.28 27.92 -0.63
N PRO A 12 -27.16 28.05 0.10
CA PRO A 12 -25.85 28.08 -0.55
C PRO A 12 -25.65 26.76 -1.29
N ALA A 13 -25.33 26.83 -2.57
CA ALA A 13 -24.93 25.67 -3.35
C ALA A 13 -23.78 24.99 -2.57
N ARG A 14 -24.00 23.78 -2.10
CA ARG A 14 -22.97 22.95 -1.52
C ARG A 14 -21.89 22.84 -2.58
N ALA A 15 -20.74 23.47 -2.37
CA ALA A 15 -19.59 23.33 -3.25
C ALA A 15 -19.37 21.82 -3.42
N MET A 16 -19.47 21.32 -4.65
CA MET A 16 -19.21 19.92 -4.94
C MET A 16 -17.73 19.70 -4.59
N SER A 17 -17.47 18.97 -3.53
CA SER A 17 -16.11 18.62 -3.14
C SER A 17 -15.51 17.76 -4.28
N THR A 18 -14.27 18.07 -4.67
CA THR A 18 -13.55 17.26 -5.66
C THR A 18 -13.51 15.81 -5.19
N GLN A 19 -13.81 14.89 -6.08
CA GLN A 19 -13.72 13.46 -5.79
C GLN A 19 -12.29 12.98 -6.04
N TYR A 20 -11.62 12.57 -4.99
CA TYR A 20 -10.23 12.11 -5.02
C TYR A 20 -10.09 10.59 -4.91
N VAL A 21 -11.15 9.88 -4.51
CA VAL A 21 -11.10 8.43 -4.21
C VAL A 21 -12.14 7.69 -5.01
N TYR A 22 -11.71 6.61 -5.68
CA TYR A 22 -12.55 5.74 -6.50
C TYR A 22 -12.29 4.28 -6.16
N ASP A 23 -13.34 3.51 -5.90
CA ASP A 23 -13.24 2.06 -5.78
C ASP A 23 -12.90 1.45 -7.16
N PHE A 24 -12.23 0.30 -7.22
CA PHE A 24 -11.86 -0.31 -8.50
C PHE A 24 -13.07 -0.61 -9.39
N SER A 25 -14.24 -0.86 -8.79
CA SER A 25 -15.50 -1.04 -9.53
C SER A 25 -16.05 0.23 -10.20
N GLU A 26 -15.60 1.40 -9.77
CA GLU A 26 -16.04 2.71 -10.29
C GLU A 26 -15.10 3.26 -11.36
N GLY A 27 -13.85 2.76 -11.41
CA GLY A 27 -12.74 3.35 -12.15
C GLY A 27 -12.67 3.00 -13.65
N GLY A 28 -13.54 2.13 -14.17
CA GLY A 28 -13.37 1.50 -15.48
C GLY A 28 -13.22 2.46 -16.68
N GLU A 29 -13.76 3.67 -16.62
CA GLU A 29 -13.71 4.67 -17.70
C GLU A 29 -12.85 5.90 -17.38
N LEU A 30 -12.26 5.99 -16.18
CA LEU A 30 -11.59 7.19 -15.70
C LEU A 30 -10.16 7.39 -16.24
N GLY A 31 -9.57 6.36 -16.81
CA GLY A 31 -8.29 6.42 -17.52
C GLY A 31 -7.05 6.56 -16.62
N ARG A 32 -5.89 6.45 -17.28
CA ARG A 32 -4.58 6.44 -16.61
C ARG A 32 -4.13 7.80 -16.09
N GLU A 33 -4.64 8.87 -16.65
CA GLU A 33 -4.28 10.22 -16.22
C GLU A 33 -4.77 10.50 -14.80
N LEU A 34 -5.95 10.01 -14.47
CA LEU A 34 -6.56 10.18 -13.15
C LEU A 34 -6.18 9.07 -12.16
N LEU A 35 -6.27 7.80 -12.59
CA LEU A 35 -6.07 6.64 -11.71
C LEU A 35 -4.61 6.13 -11.69
N GLY A 36 -3.75 6.69 -12.54
CA GLY A 36 -2.43 6.12 -12.77
C GLY A 36 -2.50 4.80 -13.55
N GLY A 37 -1.36 4.28 -14.00
CA GLY A 37 -1.32 3.05 -14.78
C GLY A 37 -1.79 1.81 -14.01
N LYS A 38 -1.41 1.68 -12.74
CA LYS A 38 -1.83 0.55 -11.89
C LYS A 38 -3.32 0.62 -11.54
N GLY A 39 -3.81 1.80 -11.14
CA GLY A 39 -5.22 1.99 -10.78
C GLY A 39 -6.16 1.74 -11.95
N ALA A 40 -5.84 2.26 -13.13
CA ALA A 40 -6.61 2.01 -14.36
C ALA A 40 -6.63 0.51 -14.70
N GLY A 41 -5.46 -0.18 -14.64
CA GLY A 41 -5.41 -1.62 -14.90
C GLY A 41 -6.21 -2.45 -13.89
N LEU A 42 -6.18 -2.08 -12.59
CA LEU A 42 -7.00 -2.76 -11.56
C LEU A 42 -8.49 -2.55 -11.82
N ALA A 43 -8.91 -1.33 -12.20
CA ALA A 43 -10.29 -1.03 -12.54
C ALA A 43 -10.75 -1.76 -13.81
N GLU A 44 -9.93 -1.79 -14.87
CA GLU A 44 -10.21 -2.55 -16.10
C GLU A 44 -10.38 -4.04 -15.81
N MET A 45 -9.47 -4.64 -15.06
CA MET A 45 -9.55 -6.06 -14.68
C MET A 45 -10.80 -6.35 -13.85
N THR A 46 -11.15 -5.47 -12.92
CA THR A 46 -12.38 -5.59 -12.12
C THR A 46 -13.62 -5.53 -13.02
N ALA A 47 -13.67 -4.61 -13.98
CA ALA A 47 -14.79 -4.42 -14.88
C ALA A 47 -15.04 -5.64 -15.79
N ILE A 48 -14.00 -6.34 -16.21
CA ILE A 48 -14.12 -7.59 -16.99
C ILE A 48 -14.30 -8.85 -16.15
N GLY A 49 -14.45 -8.71 -14.81
CA GLY A 49 -14.77 -9.79 -13.89
C GLY A 49 -13.58 -10.66 -13.47
N LEU A 50 -12.36 -10.20 -13.62
CA LEU A 50 -11.21 -10.91 -13.03
C LEU A 50 -11.23 -10.80 -11.50
N PRO A 51 -10.71 -11.80 -10.77
CA PRO A 51 -10.71 -11.84 -9.31
C PRO A 51 -9.65 -10.90 -8.72
N VAL A 52 -9.80 -9.59 -8.96
CA VAL A 52 -8.95 -8.55 -8.39
C VAL A 52 -9.26 -8.42 -6.91
N PRO A 53 -8.26 -8.41 -6.01
CA PRO A 53 -8.47 -8.08 -4.60
C PRO A 53 -9.14 -6.72 -4.46
N ALA A 54 -10.09 -6.61 -3.53
CA ALA A 54 -10.83 -5.37 -3.33
C ALA A 54 -9.91 -4.22 -2.93
N GLY A 55 -10.26 -3.00 -3.34
CA GLY A 55 -9.47 -1.82 -3.04
C GLY A 55 -9.99 -0.57 -3.73
N PHE A 56 -9.23 0.51 -3.56
CA PHE A 56 -9.55 1.81 -4.13
C PHE A 56 -8.28 2.55 -4.58
N THR A 57 -8.48 3.53 -5.44
CA THR A 57 -7.42 4.42 -5.91
C THR A 57 -7.65 5.83 -5.37
N VAL A 58 -6.63 6.43 -4.77
CA VAL A 58 -6.51 7.87 -4.54
C VAL A 58 -5.85 8.46 -5.77
N THR A 59 -6.48 9.48 -6.38
CA THR A 59 -6.15 9.97 -7.72
C THR A 59 -4.84 10.75 -7.80
N THR A 60 -4.32 10.90 -9.02
CA THR A 60 -3.20 11.81 -9.31
C THR A 60 -3.54 13.26 -8.98
N GLU A 61 -4.82 13.66 -9.08
CA GLU A 61 -5.28 14.99 -8.69
C GLU A 61 -5.10 15.25 -7.20
N ALA A 62 -5.35 14.25 -6.35
CA ALA A 62 -5.08 14.35 -4.91
C ALA A 62 -3.59 14.59 -4.64
N CYS A 63 -2.71 13.90 -5.36
CA CYS A 63 -1.26 14.09 -5.24
C CYS A 63 -0.84 15.51 -5.68
N ARG A 64 -1.34 15.99 -6.83
CA ARG A 64 -1.05 17.34 -7.31
C ARG A 64 -1.52 18.41 -6.33
N GLU A 65 -2.71 18.24 -5.78
CA GLU A 65 -3.24 19.17 -4.78
C GLU A 65 -2.43 19.13 -3.48
N TYR A 66 -2.04 17.92 -3.02
CA TYR A 66 -1.15 17.73 -1.88
C TYR A 66 0.19 18.47 -2.08
N MET A 67 0.83 18.32 -3.23
CA MET A 67 2.07 19.04 -3.55
C MET A 67 1.85 20.55 -3.62
N ARG A 68 0.75 21.02 -4.22
CA ARG A 68 0.39 22.44 -4.28
C ARG A 68 0.19 23.06 -2.89
N LEU A 69 -0.31 22.27 -1.95
CA LEU A 69 -0.51 22.66 -0.54
C LEU A 69 0.76 22.48 0.33
N GLY A 70 1.91 22.20 -0.29
CA GLY A 70 3.19 22.03 0.43
C GLY A 70 3.21 20.83 1.38
N GLY A 71 2.61 19.70 0.97
CA GLY A 71 2.56 18.48 1.77
C GLY A 71 1.37 18.39 2.75
N SER A 72 0.41 19.32 2.62
CA SER A 72 -0.80 19.27 3.46
C SER A 72 -1.90 18.46 2.77
N VAL A 73 -2.65 17.69 3.56
CA VAL A 73 -3.73 16.84 3.06
C VAL A 73 -4.84 17.70 2.42
N PRO A 74 -5.24 17.43 1.16
CA PRO A 74 -6.33 18.14 0.51
C PRO A 74 -7.64 18.07 1.30
N GLU A 75 -8.42 19.15 1.27
CA GLU A 75 -9.73 19.21 1.92
C GLU A 75 -10.64 18.09 1.40
N GLY A 76 -11.28 17.37 2.33
CA GLY A 76 -12.19 16.27 2.04
C GLY A 76 -11.50 14.93 1.74
N LEU A 77 -10.19 14.88 1.48
CA LEU A 77 -9.50 13.62 1.15
C LEU A 77 -9.57 12.61 2.31
N SER A 78 -9.27 13.04 3.53
CA SER A 78 -9.32 12.12 4.71
C SER A 78 -10.70 11.50 4.91
N GLY A 79 -11.77 12.26 4.69
CA GLY A 79 -13.14 11.76 4.76
C GLY A 79 -13.43 10.73 3.68
N GLN A 80 -13.02 11.00 2.43
CA GLN A 80 -13.21 10.08 1.30
C GLN A 80 -12.41 8.78 1.50
N VAL A 81 -11.20 8.86 2.03
CA VAL A 81 -10.39 7.67 2.38
C VAL A 81 -11.07 6.85 3.47
N ALA A 82 -11.57 7.50 4.53
CA ALA A 82 -12.29 6.80 5.60
C ALA A 82 -13.54 6.08 5.09
N ASP A 83 -14.31 6.73 4.21
CA ASP A 83 -15.48 6.13 3.57
C ASP A 83 -15.10 4.94 2.65
N ALA A 84 -13.99 5.05 1.92
CA ALA A 84 -13.49 3.97 1.07
C ALA A 84 -13.01 2.77 1.90
N VAL A 85 -12.30 2.99 3.01
CA VAL A 85 -11.93 1.93 3.96
C VAL A 85 -13.18 1.25 4.51
N ALA A 86 -14.20 2.01 4.93
CA ALA A 86 -15.46 1.43 5.41
C ALA A 86 -16.19 0.61 4.33
N ARG A 87 -16.11 1.00 3.06
CA ARG A 87 -16.62 0.18 1.94
C ARG A 87 -15.81 -1.09 1.76
N LEU A 88 -14.47 -0.99 1.81
CA LEU A 88 -13.56 -2.12 1.70
C LEU A 88 -13.80 -3.15 2.82
N GLU A 89 -13.98 -2.69 4.06
CA GLU A 89 -14.35 -3.55 5.21
C GLU A 89 -15.65 -4.31 4.96
N ARG A 90 -16.68 -3.63 4.45
CA ARG A 90 -17.97 -4.29 4.12
C ARG A 90 -17.82 -5.32 3.00
N THR A 91 -17.02 -5.02 1.98
CA THR A 91 -16.80 -5.90 0.83
C THR A 91 -16.03 -7.16 1.22
N THR A 92 -15.04 -7.01 2.10
CA THR A 92 -14.16 -8.11 2.53
C THR A 92 -14.71 -8.90 3.72
N GLY A 93 -15.66 -8.32 4.47
CA GLY A 93 -16.16 -8.87 5.74
C GLY A 93 -15.13 -8.82 6.87
N LYS A 94 -14.01 -8.09 6.68
CA LYS A 94 -12.94 -7.89 7.66
C LYS A 94 -12.86 -6.44 8.08
N ARG A 95 -12.24 -6.17 9.21
CA ARG A 95 -12.03 -4.81 9.72
C ARG A 95 -10.55 -4.45 9.71
N PHE A 96 -10.25 -3.25 9.32
CA PHE A 96 -8.90 -2.69 9.33
C PHE A 96 -8.46 -2.53 10.80
N GLY A 97 -7.27 -3.07 11.15
CA GLY A 97 -6.79 -3.08 12.52
C GLY A 97 -7.52 -4.02 13.51
N ASP A 98 -8.35 -4.96 13.03
CA ASP A 98 -9.08 -5.90 13.91
C ASP A 98 -8.11 -6.78 14.71
N PRO A 99 -8.25 -6.87 16.04
CA PRO A 99 -7.35 -7.68 16.89
C PRO A 99 -7.57 -9.19 16.76
N THR A 100 -8.53 -9.65 15.95
CA THR A 100 -8.86 -11.07 15.80
C THR A 100 -8.60 -11.63 14.40
N ASP A 101 -9.07 -10.94 13.36
CA ASP A 101 -8.86 -11.30 11.93
C ASP A 101 -8.74 -10.02 11.08
N PRO A 102 -7.58 -9.33 11.13
CA PRO A 102 -7.42 -8.02 10.54
C PRO A 102 -7.55 -8.03 9.01
N LEU A 103 -8.21 -6.98 8.49
CA LEU A 103 -8.02 -6.58 7.11
C LEU A 103 -6.61 -5.98 6.98
N LEU A 104 -5.79 -6.55 6.12
CA LEU A 104 -4.49 -5.97 5.78
C LEU A 104 -4.51 -5.40 4.37
N VAL A 105 -3.87 -4.25 4.18
CA VAL A 105 -3.79 -3.60 2.88
C VAL A 105 -2.35 -3.27 2.50
N SER A 106 -2.13 -3.17 1.19
CA SER A 106 -0.94 -2.55 0.62
C SER A 106 -1.26 -1.14 0.13
N VAL A 107 -0.30 -0.24 0.26
CA VAL A 107 -0.34 1.12 -0.30
C VAL A 107 0.75 1.23 -1.33
N ARG A 108 0.37 1.46 -2.58
CA ARG A 108 1.28 1.40 -3.73
C ARG A 108 1.13 2.62 -4.62
N SER A 109 2.22 3.20 -5.03
CA SER A 109 2.25 4.23 -6.07
C SER A 109 1.75 3.71 -7.42
N GLY A 110 1.15 4.60 -8.21
CA GLY A 110 0.64 4.28 -9.52
C GLY A 110 0.64 5.49 -10.45
N ALA A 111 1.82 5.94 -10.90
CA ALA A 111 1.90 7.02 -11.88
C ALA A 111 1.31 6.61 -13.24
N ALA A 112 0.88 7.60 -14.04
CA ALA A 112 0.36 7.37 -15.39
C ALA A 112 1.39 6.69 -16.31
N VAL A 113 2.67 7.01 -16.13
CA VAL A 113 3.82 6.37 -16.77
C VAL A 113 4.53 5.47 -15.77
N SER A 114 4.85 4.25 -16.17
CA SER A 114 5.55 3.30 -15.30
C SER A 114 6.95 3.80 -14.96
N MET A 115 7.27 3.81 -13.66
CA MET A 115 8.58 4.23 -13.11
C MET A 115 9.11 3.14 -12.15
N PRO A 116 9.60 2.00 -12.68
CA PRO A 116 9.98 0.84 -11.86
C PRO A 116 11.07 1.19 -10.83
N GLY A 117 10.87 0.85 -9.56
CA GLY A 117 11.82 1.08 -8.49
C GLY A 117 12.00 2.55 -8.05
N MET A 118 11.26 3.49 -8.65
CA MET A 118 11.42 4.92 -8.36
C MET A 118 10.52 5.43 -7.24
N MET A 119 9.42 4.76 -6.98
CA MET A 119 8.41 5.15 -5.99
C MET A 119 8.13 4.01 -5.02
N ASP A 120 7.64 4.37 -3.85
CA ASP A 120 7.58 3.49 -2.71
C ASP A 120 6.28 2.66 -2.65
N THR A 121 6.35 1.59 -1.88
CA THR A 121 5.26 0.66 -1.57
C THR A 121 5.34 0.31 -0.09
N ILE A 122 4.20 0.27 0.59
CA ILE A 122 4.10 -0.22 1.97
C ILE A 122 3.10 -1.38 1.97
N LEU A 123 3.51 -2.51 2.56
CA LEU A 123 2.69 -3.72 2.65
C LEU A 123 2.26 -3.98 4.09
N ASN A 124 1.22 -4.80 4.25
CA ASN A 124 0.74 -5.30 5.54
C ASN A 124 0.22 -4.22 6.51
N LEU A 125 -0.19 -3.02 6.00
CA LEU A 125 -0.83 -2.02 6.85
C LEU A 125 -2.09 -2.60 7.51
N GLY A 126 -2.31 -2.21 8.75
CA GLY A 126 -3.36 -2.74 9.61
C GLY A 126 -2.82 -3.72 10.66
N LEU A 127 -1.51 -4.06 10.62
CA LEU A 127 -0.85 -4.77 11.71
C LEU A 127 -0.36 -3.79 12.77
N ASN A 128 -0.57 -4.19 14.01
CA ASN A 128 -0.07 -3.59 15.22
C ASN A 128 0.18 -4.71 16.24
N ASP A 129 0.56 -4.37 17.48
CA ASP A 129 0.91 -5.36 18.51
C ASP A 129 -0.25 -6.31 18.87
N GLU A 130 -1.52 -5.88 18.72
CA GLU A 130 -2.70 -6.70 18.98
C GLU A 130 -3.13 -7.48 17.73
N ALA A 131 -3.17 -6.82 16.57
CA ALA A 131 -3.62 -7.40 15.32
C ALA A 131 -2.71 -8.53 14.83
N VAL A 132 -1.40 -8.49 15.10
CA VAL A 132 -0.46 -9.57 14.75
C VAL A 132 -0.80 -10.88 15.48
N GLU A 133 -1.16 -10.80 16.76
CA GLU A 133 -1.59 -11.96 17.54
C GLU A 133 -2.93 -12.53 17.03
N GLY A 134 -3.83 -11.63 16.57
CA GLY A 134 -5.06 -12.02 15.90
C GLY A 134 -4.80 -12.76 14.59
N LEU A 135 -3.92 -12.22 13.76
CA LEU A 135 -3.53 -12.83 12.49
C LEU A 135 -2.89 -14.21 12.71
N ALA A 136 -2.01 -14.35 13.72
CA ALA A 136 -1.40 -15.62 14.08
C ALA A 136 -2.46 -16.68 14.43
N ARG A 137 -3.43 -16.31 15.29
CA ARG A 137 -4.54 -17.21 15.65
C ARG A 137 -5.44 -17.55 14.47
N ALA A 138 -5.83 -16.55 13.68
CA ALA A 138 -6.75 -16.74 12.54
C ALA A 138 -6.13 -17.61 11.44
N THR A 139 -4.81 -17.56 11.26
CA THR A 139 -4.10 -18.35 10.25
C THR A 139 -3.54 -19.67 10.77
N GLY A 140 -3.41 -19.82 12.10
CA GLY A 140 -2.68 -20.92 12.72
C GLY A 140 -1.19 -20.92 12.38
N ASN A 141 -0.62 -19.76 12.02
CA ASN A 141 0.74 -19.63 11.55
C ASN A 141 1.41 -18.36 12.12
N ASP A 142 1.98 -18.52 13.32
CA ASP A 142 2.68 -17.45 14.04
C ASP A 142 3.85 -16.91 13.22
N ARG A 143 4.60 -17.81 12.56
CA ARG A 143 5.73 -17.43 11.73
C ARG A 143 5.32 -16.44 10.64
N PHE A 144 4.23 -16.75 9.90
CA PHE A 144 3.69 -15.88 8.87
C PHE A 144 3.28 -14.51 9.43
N ALA A 145 2.57 -14.51 10.57
CA ALA A 145 2.06 -13.27 11.16
C ALA A 145 3.21 -12.33 11.59
N PHE A 146 4.23 -12.85 12.26
CA PHE A 146 5.37 -12.05 12.71
C PHE A 146 6.31 -11.67 11.56
N ASP A 147 6.45 -12.49 10.52
CA ASP A 147 7.16 -12.09 9.31
C ASP A 147 6.44 -10.92 8.60
N ALA A 148 5.11 -10.96 8.51
CA ALA A 148 4.34 -9.87 7.94
C ALA A 148 4.48 -8.56 8.77
N TYR A 149 4.47 -8.67 10.11
CA TYR A 149 4.59 -7.50 10.98
C TYR A 149 6.00 -6.89 10.95
N ARG A 150 7.05 -7.71 11.04
CA ARG A 150 8.42 -7.19 10.94
C ARG A 150 8.67 -6.48 9.60
N ARG A 151 8.12 -7.01 8.49
CA ARG A 151 8.20 -6.38 7.16
C ARG A 151 7.46 -5.04 7.12
N LEU A 152 6.28 -4.95 7.75
CA LEU A 152 5.59 -3.66 7.88
C LEU A 152 6.44 -2.65 8.65
N VAL A 153 6.98 -3.01 9.82
CA VAL A 153 7.79 -2.10 10.65
C VAL A 153 9.02 -1.61 9.88
N GLN A 154 9.69 -2.49 9.15
CA GLN A 154 10.84 -2.15 8.30
C GLN A 154 10.44 -1.17 7.19
N MET A 155 9.44 -1.53 6.37
CA MET A 155 9.01 -0.69 5.24
C MET A 155 8.44 0.66 5.72
N PHE A 156 7.66 0.66 6.78
CA PHE A 156 7.12 1.88 7.36
C PHE A 156 8.22 2.76 7.96
N GLY A 157 9.21 2.16 8.59
CA GLY A 157 10.39 2.84 9.11
C GLY A 157 11.18 3.52 8.02
N ASP A 158 11.54 2.78 6.97
CA ASP A 158 12.33 3.29 5.85
C ASP A 158 11.54 4.33 5.03
N VAL A 159 10.33 3.99 4.58
CA VAL A 159 9.57 4.80 3.62
C VAL A 159 8.82 5.96 4.28
N VAL A 160 8.21 5.75 5.45
CA VAL A 160 7.32 6.73 6.08
C VAL A 160 8.03 7.57 7.14
N ALA A 161 8.92 6.95 7.92
CA ALA A 161 9.63 7.63 8.99
C ALA A 161 11.05 8.08 8.60
N GLY A 162 11.56 7.68 7.42
CA GLY A 162 12.90 8.05 6.95
C GLY A 162 14.04 7.43 7.77
N VAL A 163 13.79 6.33 8.44
CA VAL A 163 14.80 5.56 9.17
C VAL A 163 15.68 4.84 8.15
N ASP A 164 17.00 4.88 8.31
CA ASP A 164 17.91 4.17 7.41
C ASP A 164 17.60 2.66 7.37
N GLY A 165 17.10 2.17 6.22
CA GLY A 165 16.74 0.77 6.01
C GLY A 165 17.87 -0.22 6.30
N GLN A 166 19.14 0.23 6.19
CA GLN A 166 20.29 -0.61 6.52
C GLN A 166 20.35 -1.00 8.00
N LEU A 167 19.70 -0.24 8.90
CA LEU A 167 19.66 -0.59 10.32
C LEU A 167 18.85 -1.88 10.52
N PHE A 168 17.72 -1.99 9.84
CA PHE A 168 16.87 -3.19 9.87
C PHE A 168 17.57 -4.38 9.21
N GLU A 169 18.22 -4.19 8.06
CA GLU A 169 18.94 -5.24 7.35
C GLU A 169 20.12 -5.79 8.15
N ARG A 170 20.85 -4.94 8.86
CA ARG A 170 21.93 -5.38 9.77
C ARG A 170 21.39 -6.22 10.91
N GLU A 171 20.27 -5.84 11.50
CA GLU A 171 19.65 -6.59 12.60
C GLU A 171 19.11 -7.94 12.13
N LEU A 172 18.46 -8.00 10.96
CA LEU A 172 18.03 -9.25 10.34
C LEU A 172 19.23 -10.18 10.07
N THR A 173 20.33 -9.62 9.55
CA THR A 173 21.57 -10.39 9.31
C THR A 173 22.17 -10.89 10.62
N ALA A 174 22.21 -10.06 11.66
CA ALA A 174 22.69 -10.45 12.97
C ALA A 174 21.85 -11.61 13.56
N MET A 175 20.54 -11.53 13.47
CA MET A 175 19.64 -12.61 13.91
C MET A 175 19.92 -13.92 13.16
N LYS A 176 20.09 -13.89 11.84
CA LYS A 176 20.45 -15.08 11.06
C LYS A 176 21.76 -15.71 11.53
N VAL A 177 22.77 -14.89 11.79
CA VAL A 177 24.06 -15.36 12.35
C VAL A 177 23.90 -15.96 13.74
N GLU A 178 23.15 -15.31 14.64
CA GLU A 178 22.86 -15.79 16.00
C GLU A 178 22.18 -17.18 15.98
N ARG A 179 21.33 -17.43 14.99
CA ARG A 179 20.59 -18.70 14.84
C ARG A 179 21.30 -19.73 13.96
N GLY A 180 22.37 -19.35 13.28
CA GLY A 180 23.12 -20.23 12.38
C GLY A 180 22.34 -20.61 11.11
N VAL A 181 21.45 -19.73 10.64
CA VAL A 181 20.63 -19.92 9.43
C VAL A 181 21.10 -19.00 8.30
N ALA A 182 20.83 -19.42 7.04
CA ALA A 182 21.27 -18.68 5.87
C ALA A 182 20.16 -17.77 5.30
N GLN A 183 18.92 -18.21 5.35
CA GLN A 183 17.79 -17.52 4.72
C GLN A 183 16.76 -17.05 5.76
N ASP A 184 16.01 -16.01 5.41
CA ASP A 184 14.92 -15.48 6.24
C ASP A 184 13.83 -16.53 6.52
N VAL A 185 13.60 -17.41 5.52
CA VAL A 185 12.61 -18.49 5.64
C VAL A 185 12.95 -19.53 6.70
N ASP A 186 14.22 -19.61 7.10
CA ASP A 186 14.70 -20.53 8.11
C ASP A 186 14.49 -20.01 9.54
N LEU A 187 14.15 -18.72 9.71
CA LEU A 187 13.84 -18.13 11.03
C LEU A 187 12.48 -18.64 11.52
N GLY A 188 12.45 -19.10 12.77
CA GLY A 188 11.24 -19.57 13.43
C GLY A 188 10.31 -18.42 13.89
N ALA A 189 9.14 -18.78 14.40
CA ALA A 189 8.16 -17.81 14.89
C ALA A 189 8.70 -16.97 16.06
N ASP A 190 9.39 -17.60 17.01
CA ASP A 190 9.98 -16.91 18.16
C ASP A 190 11.10 -15.95 17.74
N ASP A 191 11.89 -16.34 16.74
CA ASP A 191 12.94 -15.47 16.18
C ASP A 191 12.35 -14.23 15.51
N LEU A 192 11.29 -14.41 14.74
CA LEU A 192 10.60 -13.32 14.06
C LEU A 192 9.86 -12.39 15.04
N ARG A 193 9.33 -12.94 16.15
CA ARG A 193 8.75 -12.15 17.25
C ARG A 193 9.82 -11.26 17.90
N GLU A 194 10.96 -11.85 18.20
CA GLU A 194 12.10 -11.13 18.77
C GLU A 194 12.66 -10.09 17.78
N LEU A 195 12.78 -10.44 16.50
CA LEU A 195 13.24 -9.52 15.46
C LEU A 195 12.28 -8.34 15.28
N THR A 196 10.97 -8.57 15.33
CA THR A 196 9.96 -7.50 15.30
C THR A 196 10.14 -6.54 16.46
N ARG A 197 10.36 -7.06 17.68
CA ARG A 197 10.63 -6.22 18.85
C ARG A 197 11.88 -5.34 18.65
N ARG A 198 12.97 -5.92 18.13
CA ARG A 198 14.20 -5.17 17.83
C ARG A 198 13.99 -4.12 16.73
N PHE A 199 13.16 -4.42 15.73
CA PHE A 199 12.79 -3.44 14.68
C PHE A 199 11.97 -2.29 15.24
N LEU A 200 11.03 -2.54 16.17
CA LEU A 200 10.29 -1.49 16.87
C LEU A 200 11.20 -0.60 17.73
N GLU A 201 12.24 -1.16 18.32
CA GLU A 201 13.26 -0.41 19.08
C GLU A 201 14.11 0.46 18.13
N ILE A 202 14.54 -0.09 16.99
CA ILE A 202 15.24 0.70 15.96
C ILE A 202 14.34 1.85 15.50
N TYR A 203 13.07 1.58 15.20
CA TYR A 203 12.11 2.60 14.80
C TYR A 203 12.00 3.70 15.86
N ALA A 204 11.73 3.34 17.11
CA ALA A 204 11.57 4.28 18.22
C ALA A 204 12.85 5.09 18.53
N GLY A 205 14.02 4.53 18.24
CA GLY A 205 15.31 5.21 18.45
C GLY A 205 15.69 6.22 17.36
N HIS A 206 15.05 6.16 16.19
CA HIS A 206 15.44 6.94 15.01
C HIS A 206 14.29 7.76 14.40
N ALA A 207 13.04 7.42 14.68
CA ALA A 207 11.86 8.19 14.27
C ALA A 207 11.49 9.23 15.35
N ASP A 208 10.74 10.27 14.95
CA ASP A 208 10.28 11.33 15.86
C ASP A 208 9.22 10.87 16.88
N ALA A 209 8.59 9.70 16.63
CA ALA A 209 7.56 9.13 17.49
C ALA A 209 7.61 7.60 17.44
N PRO A 210 7.04 6.88 18.42
CA PRO A 210 6.90 5.42 18.36
C PRO A 210 6.15 4.96 17.12
N PHE A 211 6.33 3.67 16.73
CA PHE A 211 5.58 3.08 15.63
C PHE A 211 4.06 3.18 15.90
N PRO A 212 3.27 3.74 14.96
CA PRO A 212 1.86 4.00 15.17
C PRO A 212 1.06 2.70 15.32
N GLN A 213 0.34 2.57 16.42
CA GLN A 213 -0.54 1.42 16.69
C GLN A 213 -1.95 1.64 16.14
N ASP A 214 -2.31 2.88 15.76
CA ASP A 214 -3.56 3.21 15.08
C ASP A 214 -3.43 2.94 13.58
N ASP A 215 -4.27 2.07 13.06
CA ASP A 215 -4.30 1.63 11.66
C ASP A 215 -4.62 2.77 10.68
N ARG A 216 -5.47 3.71 11.09
CA ARG A 216 -5.84 4.88 10.27
C ARG A 216 -4.70 5.88 10.18
N GLU A 217 -3.96 6.08 11.29
CA GLU A 217 -2.73 6.88 11.28
C GLU A 217 -1.69 6.24 10.35
N GLN A 218 -1.50 4.92 10.43
CA GLN A 218 -0.61 4.19 9.51
C GLN A 218 -0.98 4.47 8.06
N LEU A 219 -2.27 4.35 7.70
CA LEU A 219 -2.74 4.57 6.33
C LEU A 219 -2.54 6.02 5.88
N GLN A 220 -2.91 6.99 6.72
CA GLN A 220 -2.78 8.41 6.38
C GLN A 220 -1.31 8.80 6.14
N ARG A 221 -0.40 8.36 7.01
CA ARG A 221 1.04 8.62 6.86
C ARG A 221 1.61 7.93 5.64
N SER A 222 1.17 6.72 5.34
CA SER A 222 1.59 5.98 4.14
C SER A 222 1.14 6.64 2.84
N LEU A 223 -0.08 7.19 2.79
CA LEU A 223 -0.57 7.97 1.63
C LEU A 223 0.32 9.19 1.38
N GLY A 224 0.65 9.95 2.44
CA GLY A 224 1.55 11.09 2.36
C GLY A 224 2.93 10.69 1.82
N ALA A 225 3.55 9.65 2.41
CA ALA A 225 4.86 9.16 2.00
C ALA A 225 4.89 8.72 0.53
N VAL A 226 3.83 8.08 0.03
CA VAL A 226 3.75 7.72 -1.39
C VAL A 226 3.60 8.96 -2.27
N PHE A 227 2.87 10.00 -1.86
CA PHE A 227 2.85 11.25 -2.60
C PHE A 227 4.21 11.93 -2.61
N ASP A 228 4.91 11.98 -1.47
CA ASP A 228 6.25 12.55 -1.34
C ASP A 228 7.27 11.80 -2.19
N SER A 229 7.08 10.48 -2.39
CA SER A 229 7.98 9.66 -3.22
C SER A 229 8.02 10.11 -4.69
N TRP A 230 6.99 10.83 -5.17
CA TRP A 230 7.00 11.45 -6.48
C TRP A 230 8.12 12.47 -6.65
N ASP A 231 8.45 13.20 -5.59
CA ASP A 231 9.41 14.32 -5.65
C ASP A 231 10.80 13.99 -5.06
N THR A 232 11.07 12.71 -4.81
CA THR A 232 12.40 12.25 -4.40
C THR A 232 13.45 12.51 -5.49
N PRO A 233 14.72 12.73 -5.13
CA PRO A 233 15.80 12.95 -6.10
C PRO A 233 15.90 11.84 -7.17
N ARG A 234 15.73 10.57 -6.77
CA ARG A 234 15.75 9.43 -7.70
C ARG A 234 14.58 9.50 -8.70
N ALA A 235 13.38 9.84 -8.25
CA ALA A 235 12.21 9.96 -9.11
C ALA A 235 12.33 11.15 -10.08
N GLN A 236 12.84 12.29 -9.62
CA GLN A 236 13.09 13.48 -10.45
C GLN A 236 14.13 13.19 -11.56
N VAL A 237 15.25 12.53 -11.21
CA VAL A 237 16.27 12.13 -12.20
C VAL A 237 15.69 11.19 -13.25
N TYR A 238 14.91 10.20 -12.82
CA TYR A 238 14.26 9.26 -13.73
C TYR A 238 13.28 9.98 -14.67
N ARG A 239 12.41 10.85 -14.14
CA ARG A 239 11.45 11.61 -14.96
C ARG A 239 12.16 12.46 -16.02
N ARG A 240 13.20 13.22 -15.64
CA ARG A 240 14.00 14.02 -16.59
C ARG A 240 14.62 13.17 -17.68
N ALA A 241 15.20 12.01 -17.33
CA ALA A 241 15.83 11.11 -18.29
C ALA A 241 14.84 10.49 -19.27
N ASN A 242 13.58 10.31 -18.87
CA ASN A 242 12.54 9.67 -19.67
C ASN A 242 11.50 10.66 -20.26
N GLY A 243 11.70 11.97 -20.14
CA GLY A 243 10.79 12.98 -20.66
C GLY A 243 9.40 12.97 -20.01
N ILE A 244 9.30 12.57 -18.75
CA ILE A 244 8.05 12.53 -17.98
C ILE A 244 7.86 13.88 -17.29
N ALA A 245 6.69 14.51 -17.49
CA ALA A 245 6.38 15.81 -16.91
C ALA A 245 6.28 15.74 -15.37
N ASP A 246 6.80 16.76 -14.69
CA ASP A 246 6.85 16.81 -13.24
C ASP A 246 5.48 17.03 -12.59
N ASP A 247 4.53 17.62 -13.30
CA ASP A 247 3.19 17.97 -12.86
C ASP A 247 2.16 16.84 -12.96
N LEU A 248 2.55 15.66 -13.44
CA LEU A 248 1.63 14.51 -13.55
C LEU A 248 1.19 13.95 -12.18
N GLY A 249 2.09 13.95 -11.21
CA GLY A 249 1.83 13.33 -9.91
C GLY A 249 1.71 11.80 -9.98
N THR A 250 1.44 11.19 -8.84
CA THR A 250 1.16 9.75 -8.72
C THR A 250 -0.20 9.50 -8.10
N ALA A 251 -0.92 8.49 -8.57
CA ALA A 251 -2.03 7.93 -7.83
C ALA A 251 -1.50 6.98 -6.74
N VAL A 252 -2.36 6.69 -5.75
CA VAL A 252 -2.07 5.71 -4.73
C VAL A 252 -3.15 4.63 -4.73
N ASN A 253 -2.73 3.38 -4.85
CA ASN A 253 -3.64 2.23 -4.82
C ASN A 253 -3.57 1.57 -3.44
N VAL A 254 -4.70 1.53 -2.76
CA VAL A 254 -4.91 0.80 -1.51
C VAL A 254 -5.62 -0.49 -1.85
N VAL A 255 -4.94 -1.64 -1.63
CA VAL A 255 -5.41 -2.94 -2.12
C VAL A 255 -5.38 -3.94 -0.98
N GLN A 256 -6.45 -4.70 -0.80
CA GLN A 256 -6.48 -5.84 0.12
C GLN A 256 -5.29 -6.77 -0.15
N MET A 257 -4.58 -7.13 0.90
CA MET A 257 -3.49 -8.10 0.81
C MET A 257 -4.03 -9.51 0.55
N VAL A 258 -3.40 -10.19 -0.39
CA VAL A 258 -3.50 -11.65 -0.59
C VAL A 258 -2.12 -12.25 -0.42
N PHE A 259 -2.04 -13.42 0.21
CA PHE A 259 -0.78 -13.95 0.70
C PHE A 259 -0.44 -15.28 0.02
N GLY A 260 0.68 -15.30 -0.72
CA GLY A 260 1.26 -16.50 -1.29
C GLY A 260 2.14 -17.29 -0.33
N ASN A 261 2.39 -16.78 0.89
CA ASN A 261 3.30 -17.36 1.89
C ASN A 261 2.59 -17.80 3.18
N ARG A 262 1.32 -18.22 3.08
CA ARG A 262 0.57 -18.75 4.24
C ARG A 262 0.87 -20.21 4.56
N GLY A 263 1.63 -20.89 3.72
CA GLY A 263 1.99 -22.29 3.83
C GLY A 263 2.04 -22.96 2.45
N ASP A 264 2.31 -24.26 2.41
CA ASP A 264 2.56 -25.05 1.18
C ASP A 264 1.38 -25.09 0.21
N GLY A 265 0.17 -24.74 0.65
CA GLY A 265 -1.02 -24.60 -0.21
C GLY A 265 -1.15 -23.22 -0.87
N SER A 266 -0.21 -22.33 -0.66
CA SER A 266 -0.20 -20.96 -1.19
C SER A 266 1.01 -20.76 -2.11
N GLY A 267 0.90 -19.78 -3.00
CA GLY A 267 2.00 -19.43 -3.87
C GLY A 267 1.78 -18.08 -4.56
N THR A 268 2.84 -17.60 -5.17
CA THR A 268 2.83 -16.37 -5.95
C THR A 268 3.52 -16.62 -7.29
N GLY A 269 3.04 -15.96 -8.33
CA GLY A 269 3.65 -16.06 -9.65
C GLY A 269 3.53 -14.78 -10.45
N VAL A 270 4.34 -14.68 -11.48
CA VAL A 270 4.27 -13.65 -12.51
C VAL A 270 4.00 -14.36 -13.84
N ALA A 271 3.00 -13.88 -14.57
CA ALA A 271 2.63 -14.47 -15.86
C ALA A 271 2.59 -13.41 -16.96
N PHE A 272 3.02 -13.82 -18.15
CA PHE A 272 3.00 -13.03 -19.37
C PHE A 272 2.13 -13.75 -20.41
N THR A 273 1.40 -12.98 -21.21
CA THR A 273 0.60 -13.51 -22.32
C THR A 273 1.42 -13.75 -23.59
N ARG A 274 2.70 -13.42 -23.54
CA ARG A 274 3.68 -13.64 -24.59
C ARG A 274 5.02 -14.04 -23.98
N ASP A 275 5.79 -14.83 -24.71
CA ASP A 275 7.20 -15.08 -24.39
C ASP A 275 7.98 -13.76 -24.36
N PRO A 276 8.59 -13.40 -23.22
CA PRO A 276 9.34 -12.14 -23.09
C PRO A 276 10.56 -12.07 -24.01
N SER A 277 11.09 -13.20 -24.49
CA SER A 277 12.28 -13.26 -25.34
C SER A 277 11.96 -13.23 -26.82
N THR A 278 10.87 -13.91 -27.25
CA THR A 278 10.53 -14.09 -28.67
C THR A 278 9.31 -13.29 -29.11
N GLY A 279 8.46 -12.87 -28.16
CA GLY A 279 7.18 -12.22 -28.45
C GLY A 279 6.07 -13.17 -28.91
N GLU A 280 6.32 -14.48 -28.99
CA GLU A 280 5.32 -15.47 -29.38
C GLU A 280 4.13 -15.50 -28.40
N PRO A 281 2.88 -15.56 -28.87
CA PRO A 281 1.71 -15.71 -28.01
C PRO A 281 1.75 -17.02 -27.23
N GLY A 282 1.52 -16.92 -25.90
CA GLY A 282 1.51 -18.07 -25.02
C GLY A 282 1.54 -17.61 -23.56
N LEU A 283 1.15 -18.47 -22.64
CA LEU A 283 1.29 -18.20 -21.22
C LEU A 283 2.71 -18.59 -20.79
N TRP A 284 3.47 -17.61 -20.35
CA TRP A 284 4.82 -17.74 -19.81
C TRP A 284 4.87 -17.18 -18.41
N GLY A 285 5.68 -17.73 -17.52
CA GLY A 285 5.78 -17.18 -16.19
C GLY A 285 6.58 -18.03 -15.23
N GLU A 286 6.74 -17.51 -14.03
CA GLU A 286 7.40 -18.13 -12.91
C GLU A 286 6.41 -18.23 -11.75
N PHE A 287 6.56 -19.26 -10.94
CA PHE A 287 5.71 -19.52 -9.79
C PHE A 287 6.54 -20.07 -8.63
N LEU A 288 6.36 -19.50 -7.44
CA LEU A 288 6.97 -19.96 -6.19
C LEU A 288 5.88 -20.39 -5.21
N VAL A 289 6.06 -21.57 -4.62
CA VAL A 289 5.21 -22.05 -3.51
C VAL A 289 5.65 -21.38 -2.23
N ASN A 290 4.68 -21.06 -1.37
CA ASN A 290 4.90 -20.43 -0.06
C ASN A 290 5.77 -19.17 -0.10
N ALA A 291 5.54 -18.30 -1.10
CA ALA A 291 6.31 -17.09 -1.37
C ALA A 291 5.42 -15.86 -1.53
N GLN A 292 5.96 -14.69 -1.22
CA GLN A 292 5.34 -13.39 -1.52
C GLN A 292 5.73 -12.90 -2.92
N GLY A 293 5.00 -11.90 -3.45
CA GLY A 293 5.29 -11.32 -4.76
C GLY A 293 6.70 -10.71 -4.85
N GLU A 294 7.24 -10.20 -3.75
CA GLU A 294 8.59 -9.66 -3.67
C GLU A 294 9.66 -10.75 -3.90
N ASP A 295 9.44 -11.94 -3.36
CA ASP A 295 10.36 -13.07 -3.49
C ASP A 295 10.46 -13.51 -4.97
N VAL A 296 9.33 -13.55 -5.69
CA VAL A 296 9.29 -13.86 -7.12
C VAL A 296 10.04 -12.81 -7.95
N VAL A 297 9.84 -11.53 -7.62
CA VAL A 297 10.50 -10.42 -8.34
C VAL A 297 12.00 -10.37 -8.05
N ALA A 298 12.40 -10.73 -6.84
CA ALA A 298 13.82 -10.79 -6.44
C ALA A 298 14.54 -12.04 -7.00
N GLY A 299 13.79 -13.08 -7.40
CA GLY A 299 14.35 -14.33 -7.91
C GLY A 299 14.98 -15.21 -6.82
N ILE A 300 14.42 -15.19 -5.61
CA ILE A 300 14.87 -15.94 -4.42
C ILE A 300 13.85 -16.99 -4.00
#